data_03ab1f25aeb00f5527995d502e1859d4
#
_entry.id   03ab1f25aeb00f5527995d502e1859d4
#
_cell.length_a   1.000
_cell.length_b   1.000
_cell.length_c   1.000
_cell.angle_alpha   90.00
_cell.angle_beta   90.00
_cell.angle_gamma   90.00
#
_symmetry.space_group_name_H-M   'P 1'
#
loop_
_entity.id
_entity.type
_entity.pdbx_description
1 polymer ?
#
loop_
_entity_poly.entity_id
_entity_poly.type
_entity_poly.pdbx_seq_one_letter_code
_entity_poly.pdbx_strand_id
1 'polypeptide(L)' 'RLEQIANICALVAEFFEGDIKKTALWFKTPNPMLGDISPRDMIRYGRYKRLMKFIADAQQANSTSAA' A
#
# COMPACT_ATOMS: atom_id res chain seq x y z
N ARG A 1 -8.11 13.58 3.99
CA ARG A 1 -6.74 13.14 4.28
C ARG A 1 -6.70 11.93 5.18
N LEU A 2 -7.35 12.02 6.34
CA LEU A 2 -7.44 10.88 7.26
C LEU A 2 -8.17 9.70 6.62
N GLU A 3 -9.19 9.97 5.84
CA GLU A 3 -9.94 8.93 5.13
C GLU A 3 -9.05 8.20 4.14
N GLN A 4 -8.19 8.94 3.44
CA GLN A 4 -7.27 8.35 2.47
C GLN A 4 -6.27 7.44 3.16
N ILE A 5 -5.73 7.87 4.28
CA ILE A 5 -4.78 7.06 5.05
C ILE A 5 -5.46 5.81 5.58
N ALA A 6 -6.67 5.93 6.12
CA ALA A 6 -7.42 4.78 6.62
C ALA A 6 -7.72 3.78 5.51
N ASN A 7 -8.07 4.27 4.32
CA ASN A 7 -8.33 3.40 3.17
C ASN A 7 -7.07 2.65 2.74
N ILE A 8 -5.93 3.34 2.70
CA ILE A 8 -4.66 2.72 2.36
C ILE A 8 -4.33 1.61 3.34
N CYS A 9 -4.44 1.89 4.63
CA CYS A 9 -4.15 0.90 5.67
C CYS A 9 -5.07 -0.32 5.57
N ALA A 10 -6.36 -0.09 5.33
CA ALA A 10 -7.32 -1.17 5.20
C ALA A 10 -7.03 -2.05 3.98
N LEU A 11 -6.70 -1.44 2.85
CA LEU A 11 -6.39 -2.18 1.63
C LEU A 11 -5.13 -3.02 1.79
N VAL A 12 -4.10 -2.47 2.41
CA VAL A 12 -2.85 -3.20 2.63
C VAL A 12 -3.04 -4.33 3.63
N ALA A 13 -3.78 -4.09 4.71
CA ALA A 13 -4.08 -5.11 5.68
C ALA A 13 -4.85 -6.28 5.04
N GLU A 14 -5.78 -5.96 4.16
CA GLU A 14 -6.53 -6.97 3.41
C GLU A 14 -5.61 -7.78 2.50
N PHE A 15 -4.68 -7.11 1.83
CA PHE A 15 -3.70 -7.76 0.98
C PHE A 15 -2.87 -8.80 1.74
N PHE A 16 -2.53 -8.51 3.00
CA PHE A 16 -1.78 -9.41 3.87
C PHE A 16 -2.67 -10.26 4.76
N GLU A 17 -3.96 -10.35 4.45
CA GLU A 17 -4.92 -11.19 5.16
C GLU A 17 -5.00 -10.89 6.66
N GLY A 18 -4.87 -9.62 7.01
CA GLY A 18 -4.94 -9.16 8.39
C GLY A 18 -3.67 -9.34 9.21
N ASP A 19 -2.57 -9.74 8.58
CA ASP A 19 -1.29 -9.89 9.28
C ASP A 19 -0.71 -8.51 9.58
N ILE A 20 -0.81 -8.10 10.84
CA ILE A 20 -0.37 -6.78 11.28
C ILE A 20 1.14 -6.60 11.11
N LYS A 21 1.92 -7.63 11.41
CA LYS A 21 3.38 -7.55 11.33
C LYS A 21 3.84 -7.35 9.89
N LYS A 22 3.28 -8.11 8.96
CA LYS A 22 3.61 -7.97 7.54
C LYS A 22 3.17 -6.62 7.02
N THR A 23 2.00 -6.16 7.41
CA THR A 23 1.48 -4.86 7.00
C THR A 23 2.40 -3.74 7.48
N ALA A 24 2.81 -3.77 8.74
CA ALA A 24 3.71 -2.76 9.31
C ALA A 24 5.07 -2.77 8.62
N LEU A 25 5.60 -3.95 8.36
CA LEU A 25 6.88 -4.09 7.68
C LEU A 25 6.83 -3.51 6.28
N TRP A 26 5.75 -3.77 5.54
CA TRP A 26 5.56 -3.24 4.20
C TRP A 26 5.58 -1.71 4.20
N PHE A 27 4.90 -1.09 5.17
CA PHE A 27 4.86 0.37 5.26
C PHE A 27 6.22 0.99 5.55
N LYS A 28 7.06 0.30 6.29
CA LYS A 28 8.39 0.81 6.68
C LYS A 28 9.48 0.54 5.65
N THR A 29 9.27 -0.41 4.77
CA THR A 29 10.32 -0.87 3.86
C THR A 29 10.33 -0.03 2.59
N PRO A 30 11.48 0.51 2.18
CA PRO A 30 11.59 1.16 0.88
C PRO A 30 11.21 0.20 -0.23
N ASN A 31 10.40 0.68 -1.17
CA ASN A 31 9.87 -0.16 -2.23
C ASN A 31 10.46 0.30 -3.57
N PRO A 32 11.19 -0.58 -4.29
CA PRO A 32 11.77 -0.20 -5.58
C PRO A 32 10.71 0.26 -6.59
N MET A 33 9.52 -0.28 -6.52
CA MET A 33 8.43 0.10 -7.41
C MET A 33 7.91 1.52 -7.13
N LEU A 34 8.24 2.07 -5.97
CA LEU A 34 7.86 3.43 -5.58
C LEU A 34 9.04 4.39 -5.62
N GLY A 35 10.13 4.02 -6.29
CA GLY A 35 11.33 4.84 -6.37
C GLY A 35 12.21 4.75 -5.13
N ASP A 36 12.24 3.57 -4.50
CA ASP A 36 13.02 3.30 -3.29
C ASP A 36 12.58 4.13 -2.08
N ILE A 37 11.31 4.54 -2.09
CA ILE A 37 10.70 5.26 -0.97
C ILE A 37 9.76 4.30 -0.26
N SER A 38 9.71 4.36 1.06
CA SER A 38 8.75 3.55 1.81
C SER A 38 7.34 4.12 1.66
N PRO A 39 6.31 3.27 1.69
CA PRO A 39 4.93 3.75 1.68
C PRO A 39 4.65 4.76 2.79
N ARG A 40 5.25 4.56 3.97
CA ARG A 40 5.12 5.49 5.08
C ARG A 40 5.62 6.88 4.70
N ASP A 41 6.76 6.96 4.03
CA ASP A 41 7.32 8.23 3.60
C ASP A 41 6.48 8.86 2.50
N MET A 42 5.90 8.06 1.61
CA MET A 42 4.97 8.60 0.61
C MET A 42 3.78 9.28 1.28
N ILE A 43 3.25 8.69 2.33
CA ILE A 43 2.16 9.30 3.10
C ILE A 43 2.65 10.60 3.75
N ARG A 44 3.85 10.58 4.32
CA ARG A 44 4.44 11.76 4.94
C ARG A 44 4.57 12.92 3.95
N TYR A 45 4.91 12.62 2.69
CA TYR A 45 5.06 13.64 1.65
C TYR A 45 3.73 13.99 0.96
N GLY A 46 2.63 13.42 1.42
CA GLY A 46 1.31 13.72 0.87
C GLY A 46 1.03 13.10 -0.49
N ARG A 47 1.74 12.04 -0.85
CA ARG A 47 1.60 11.39 -2.16
C ARG A 47 0.59 10.25 -2.11
N TYR A 48 -0.59 10.52 -1.58
CA TYR A 48 -1.63 9.50 -1.36
C TYR A 48 -2.16 8.91 -2.65
N LYS A 49 -2.39 9.75 -3.65
CA LYS A 49 -2.99 9.30 -4.91
C LYS A 49 -2.10 8.29 -5.61
N ARG A 50 -0.80 8.58 -5.63
CA ARG A 50 0.18 7.69 -6.27
C ARG A 50 0.26 6.35 -5.54
N LEU A 51 0.26 6.40 -4.22
CA LEU A 51 0.32 5.19 -3.42
C LEU A 51 -0.97 4.37 -3.58
N MET A 52 -2.12 5.02 -3.58
CA MET A 52 -3.40 4.34 -3.79
C MET A 52 -3.45 3.67 -5.14
N LYS A 53 -2.97 4.35 -6.18
CA LYS A 53 -2.94 3.76 -7.51
C LYS A 53 -2.06 2.51 -7.54
N PHE A 54 -0.90 2.57 -6.90
CA PHE A 54 -0.01 1.42 -6.83
C PHE A 54 -0.70 0.23 -6.16
N ILE A 55 -1.37 0.46 -5.04
CA ILE A 55 -2.06 -0.59 -4.30
C ILE A 55 -3.22 -1.15 -5.11
N ALA A 56 -4.00 -0.29 -5.74
CA ALA A 56 -5.12 -0.72 -6.57
C ALA A 56 -4.65 -1.57 -7.75
N ASP A 57 -3.56 -1.16 -8.40
CA ASP A 57 -2.99 -1.90 -9.50
C ASP A 57 -2.51 -3.29 -9.04
N ALA A 58 -1.89 -3.36 -7.87
CA ALA A 58 -1.41 -4.63 -7.31
C ALA A 58 -2.58 -5.56 -6.98
N GLN A 59 -3.65 -5.04 -6.43
CA GLN A 59 -4.84 -5.83 -6.12
C GLN A 59 -5.50 -6.35 -7.39
N GLN A 60 -5.58 -5.50 -8.40
CA GLN A 60 -6.17 -5.89 -9.68
C GLN A 60 -5.35 -6.97 -10.35
N ALA A 61 -4.04 -6.87 -10.29
CA ALA A 61 -3.16 -7.90 -10.84
C ALA A 61 -3.38 -9.24 -10.13
N ASN A 62 -3.51 -9.23 -8.81
CA ASN A 62 -3.81 -10.44 -8.05
C ASN A 62 -5.15 -11.06 -8.45
N SER A 63 -6.18 -10.23 -8.61
CA SER A 63 -7.49 -10.69 -9.01
C SER A 63 -7.46 -11.31 -10.41
N THR A 64 -6.72 -10.69 -11.32
CA THR A 64 -6.57 -11.16 -12.69
C THR A 64 -5.83 -12.49 -12.74
N SER A 65 -4.78 -12.64 -11.94
CA SER A 65 -4.02 -13.86 -11.91
C SER A 65 -4.78 -15.04 -11.31
N ALA A 66 -5.78 -14.77 -10.50
CA ALA A 66 -6.63 -15.80 -9.92
C ALA A 66 -7.63 -16.37 -10.94
N ALA A 67 -7.87 -15.63 -11.99
CA ALA A 67 -8.76 -16.09 -13.06
C ALA A 67 -8.06 -17.03 -13.99
#